data_61f74a285aca2b6e2062c535d9e39809
#
_entry.id   61f74a285aca2b6e2062c535d9e39809
#
_cell.length_a   1.000
_cell.length_b   1.000
_cell.length_c   1.000
_cell.angle_alpha   90.00
_cell.angle_beta   90.00
_cell.angle_gamma   90.00
#
_symmetry.space_group_name_H-M   'P 1'
#
loop_
_entity.id
_entity.type
_entity.pdbx_description
1 polymer ?
#
loop_
_entity_poly.entity_id
_entity_poly.type
_entity_poly.pdbx_seq_one_letter_code
_entity_poly.pdbx_strand_id
1 'polypeptide(L)'
;MTHPLVLQLRFTRKEFMRGLEGLGEADAQKRILPMNCISWNVGHLAWQEQRYFLYYAQNQLPFPQINEAFAYGAPASTPTLGEVRAAWAEITEAAEPWLDSRTSSDLVAKVVRNGKPSRYIYGSLILRMIYHYWYHTGENMAIRQSLGHVELPEFVGDIDGEAPYKPE
;
A
#
# COMPACT_ATOMS: atom_id res chain seq x y z
N MET A 1 2.98 21.91 -6.97
CA MET A 1 2.61 20.82 -7.92
C MET A 1 3.04 19.50 -7.28
N THR A 2 2.20 18.48 -7.27
CA THR A 2 2.55 17.20 -6.65
C THR A 2 3.69 16.54 -7.43
N HIS A 3 4.67 15.98 -6.74
CA HIS A 3 5.82 15.29 -7.34
C HIS A 3 5.36 14.08 -8.18
N PRO A 4 5.92 13.84 -9.39
CA PRO A 4 5.49 12.74 -10.27
C PRO A 4 5.49 11.35 -9.59
N LEU A 5 6.49 11.06 -8.76
CA LEU A 5 6.55 9.79 -8.02
C LEU A 5 5.40 9.63 -7.02
N VAL A 6 4.92 10.72 -6.41
CA VAL A 6 3.75 10.70 -5.53
C VAL A 6 2.46 10.45 -6.32
N LEU A 7 2.35 11.00 -7.54
CA LEU A 7 1.23 10.69 -8.44
C LEU A 7 1.20 9.19 -8.78
N GLN A 8 2.35 8.58 -9.07
CA GLN A 8 2.47 7.14 -9.32
C GLN A 8 2.04 6.32 -8.10
N LEU A 9 2.39 6.72 -6.89
CA LEU A 9 1.93 6.05 -5.67
C LEU A 9 0.40 6.12 -5.52
N ARG A 10 -0.19 7.30 -5.73
CA ARG A 10 -1.65 7.49 -5.65
C ARG A 10 -2.39 6.66 -6.70
N PHE A 11 -1.90 6.67 -7.92
CA PHE A 11 -2.43 5.81 -8.98
C PHE A 11 -2.36 4.33 -8.59
N THR A 12 -1.23 3.88 -8.07
CA THR A 12 -1.05 2.50 -7.61
C THR A 12 -2.01 2.11 -6.50
N ARG A 13 -2.26 3.00 -5.52
CA ARG A 13 -3.26 2.80 -4.47
C ARG A 13 -4.67 2.66 -5.04
N LYS A 14 -5.03 3.52 -6.02
CA LYS A 14 -6.31 3.44 -6.70
C LYS A 14 -6.48 2.12 -7.44
N GLU A 15 -5.48 1.68 -8.18
CA GLU A 15 -5.48 0.41 -8.90
C GLU A 15 -5.61 -0.80 -7.96
N PHE A 16 -4.92 -0.77 -6.83
CA PHE A 16 -5.08 -1.80 -5.80
C PHE A 16 -6.52 -1.87 -5.29
N MET A 17 -7.13 -0.71 -4.98
CA MET A 17 -8.53 -0.64 -4.53
C MET A 17 -9.52 -1.06 -5.61
N ARG A 18 -9.26 -0.70 -6.89
CA ARG A 18 -10.03 -1.19 -8.05
C ARG A 18 -9.99 -2.72 -8.15
N GLY A 19 -8.85 -3.32 -7.84
CA GLY A 19 -8.70 -4.77 -7.74
C GLY A 19 -9.55 -5.45 -6.65
N LEU A 20 -10.10 -4.68 -5.70
CA LEU A 20 -10.98 -5.18 -4.63
C LEU A 20 -12.48 -4.94 -4.92
N GLU A 21 -12.84 -4.31 -6.05
CA GLU A 21 -14.22 -4.06 -6.42
C GLU A 21 -14.98 -5.39 -6.62
N GLY A 22 -16.21 -5.44 -6.14
CA GLY A 22 -17.04 -6.63 -6.21
C GLY A 22 -16.60 -7.81 -5.32
N LEU A 23 -15.54 -7.64 -4.50
CA LEU A 23 -15.07 -8.67 -3.59
C LEU A 23 -15.95 -8.71 -2.33
N GLY A 24 -16.59 -9.86 -2.07
CA GLY A 24 -17.36 -10.10 -0.85
C GLY A 24 -16.47 -10.43 0.36
N GLU A 25 -17.02 -10.20 1.55
CA GLU A 25 -16.32 -10.41 2.82
C GLU A 25 -15.80 -11.86 2.98
N ALA A 26 -16.65 -12.85 2.68
CA ALA A 26 -16.31 -14.28 2.79
C ALA A 26 -15.12 -14.66 1.90
N ASP A 27 -15.07 -14.14 0.67
CA ASP A 27 -13.97 -14.41 -0.27
C ASP A 27 -12.70 -13.64 0.10
N ALA A 28 -12.86 -12.43 0.63
CA ALA A 28 -11.72 -11.64 1.11
C ALA A 28 -10.99 -12.32 2.29
N GLN A 29 -11.71 -13.05 3.14
CA GLN A 29 -11.18 -13.77 4.30
C GLN A 29 -10.71 -15.18 3.97
N LYS A 30 -11.04 -15.71 2.78
CA LYS A 30 -10.71 -17.09 2.43
C LYS A 30 -9.23 -17.26 2.12
N ARG A 31 -8.60 -18.20 2.80
CA ARG A 31 -7.20 -18.54 2.57
C ARG A 31 -7.08 -19.69 1.56
N ILE A 32 -6.19 -19.49 0.58
CA ILE A 32 -5.73 -20.54 -0.34
C ILE A 32 -4.29 -20.86 0.04
N LEU A 33 -4.10 -21.90 0.82
CA LEU A 33 -2.78 -22.25 1.38
C LEU A 33 -1.73 -22.47 0.27
N PRO A 34 -0.49 -21.98 0.45
CA PRO A 34 0.05 -21.35 1.67
C PRO A 34 -0.13 -19.83 1.75
N MET A 35 -0.84 -19.18 0.81
CA MET A 35 -1.03 -17.74 0.72
C MET A 35 -1.81 -17.16 1.90
N ASN A 36 -1.62 -15.89 2.18
CA ASN A 36 -2.51 -15.12 3.03
C ASN A 36 -3.85 -14.86 2.30
N CYS A 37 -4.88 -14.42 3.02
CA CYS A 37 -6.12 -13.99 2.41
C CYS A 37 -6.01 -12.52 1.93
N ILE A 38 -6.92 -12.11 1.05
CA ILE A 38 -6.92 -10.76 0.47
C ILE A 38 -7.06 -9.68 1.56
N SER A 39 -7.93 -9.88 2.55
CA SER A 39 -8.10 -8.92 3.64
C SER A 39 -6.82 -8.77 4.48
N TRP A 40 -6.04 -9.85 4.69
CA TRP A 40 -4.74 -9.75 5.34
C TRP A 40 -3.75 -8.92 4.51
N ASN A 41 -3.73 -9.09 3.18
CA ASN A 41 -2.88 -8.32 2.27
C ASN A 41 -3.19 -6.81 2.33
N VAL A 42 -4.47 -6.43 2.47
CA VAL A 42 -4.86 -5.01 2.69
C VAL A 42 -4.29 -4.48 4.00
N GLY A 43 -4.41 -5.23 5.09
CA GLY A 43 -3.84 -4.87 6.39
C GLY A 43 -2.31 -4.76 6.35
N HIS A 44 -1.65 -5.67 5.62
CA HIS A 44 -0.20 -5.66 5.44
C HIS A 44 0.29 -4.43 4.65
N LEU A 45 -0.43 -4.02 3.62
CA LEU A 45 -0.13 -2.78 2.91
C LEU A 45 -0.40 -1.54 3.77
N ALA A 46 -1.47 -1.52 4.58
CA ALA A 46 -1.72 -0.47 5.56
C ALA A 46 -0.57 -0.35 6.58
N TRP A 47 -0.07 -1.50 7.09
CA TRP A 47 1.12 -1.52 7.94
C TRP A 47 2.34 -0.92 7.25
N GLN A 48 2.59 -1.27 5.99
CA GLN A 48 3.78 -0.77 5.28
C GLN A 48 3.68 0.74 5.00
N GLU A 49 2.48 1.25 4.68
CA GLU A 49 2.18 2.68 4.55
C GLU A 49 2.47 3.43 5.85
N GLN A 50 1.88 2.97 6.97
CA GLN A 50 2.13 3.55 8.27
C GLN A 50 3.62 3.56 8.60
N ARG A 51 4.30 2.43 8.37
CA ARG A 51 5.72 2.29 8.66
C ARG A 51 6.58 3.29 7.88
N TYR A 52 6.31 3.50 6.58
CA TYR A 52 7.14 4.35 5.74
C TYR A 52 6.79 5.82 5.86
N PHE A 53 5.53 6.17 5.76
CA PHE A 53 5.13 7.56 5.61
C PHE A 53 4.68 8.24 6.91
N LEU A 54 4.30 7.48 7.92
CA LEU A 54 3.99 8.04 9.24
C LEU A 54 5.16 7.80 10.21
N TYR A 55 5.60 6.56 10.40
CA TYR A 55 6.62 6.27 11.40
C TYR A 55 8.02 6.71 10.97
N TYR A 56 8.51 6.28 9.80
CA TYR A 56 9.86 6.63 9.36
C TYR A 56 9.99 8.10 8.94
N ALA A 57 8.95 8.67 8.34
CA ALA A 57 8.98 10.02 7.84
C ALA A 57 8.61 11.08 8.88
N GLN A 58 7.72 10.76 9.84
CA GLN A 58 7.11 11.74 10.73
C GLN A 58 7.18 11.35 12.20
N ASN A 59 7.72 10.18 12.54
CA ASN A 59 7.75 9.61 13.90
C ASN A 59 6.36 9.47 14.55
N GLN A 60 5.34 9.17 13.75
CA GLN A 60 3.95 8.97 14.17
C GLN A 60 3.55 7.51 14.03
N LEU A 61 2.82 6.98 15.02
CA LEU A 61 2.33 5.60 15.03
C LEU A 61 0.87 5.57 15.51
N PRO A 62 -0.08 6.08 14.72
CA PRO A 62 -1.47 6.20 15.16
C PRO A 62 -2.18 4.85 15.35
N PHE A 63 -1.74 3.79 14.66
CA PHE A 63 -2.36 2.46 14.69
C PHE A 63 -1.35 1.39 15.12
N PRO A 64 -0.91 1.34 16.39
CA PRO A 64 0.09 0.36 16.87
C PRO A 64 -0.36 -1.09 16.68
N GLN A 65 -1.65 -1.38 16.78
CA GLN A 65 -2.23 -2.71 16.56
C GLN A 65 -2.00 -3.26 15.16
N ILE A 66 -1.89 -2.39 14.15
CA ILE A 66 -1.57 -2.78 12.77
C ILE A 66 -0.16 -3.38 12.67
N ASN A 67 0.79 -2.90 13.48
CA ASN A 67 2.14 -3.47 13.51
C ASN A 67 2.13 -4.90 14.07
N GLU A 68 1.33 -5.18 15.08
CA GLU A 68 1.25 -6.50 15.70
C GLU A 68 0.57 -7.51 14.78
N ALA A 69 -0.52 -7.07 14.11
CA ALA A 69 -1.36 -7.96 13.32
C ALA A 69 -0.81 -8.24 11.91
N PHE A 70 -0.12 -7.27 11.28
CA PHE A 70 0.16 -7.32 9.85
C PHE A 70 1.61 -7.05 9.45
N ALA A 71 2.54 -6.93 10.41
CA ALA A 71 3.96 -6.80 10.09
C ALA A 71 4.48 -8.03 9.34
N TYR A 72 5.59 -7.85 8.61
CA TYR A 72 6.29 -8.97 8.01
C TYR A 72 6.64 -10.03 9.08
N GLY A 73 6.19 -11.26 8.85
CA GLY A 73 6.35 -12.37 9.80
C GLY A 73 5.27 -12.45 10.88
N ALA A 74 4.27 -11.56 10.88
CA ALA A 74 3.10 -11.70 11.75
C ALA A 74 2.30 -12.99 11.41
N PRO A 75 1.61 -13.60 12.40
CA PRO A 75 0.79 -14.78 12.17
C PRO A 75 -0.29 -14.51 11.11
N ALA A 76 -0.52 -15.49 10.27
CA ALA A 76 -1.62 -15.41 9.31
C ALA A 76 -2.97 -15.34 10.03
N SER A 77 -3.80 -14.39 9.63
CA SER A 77 -5.15 -14.16 10.16
C SER A 77 -6.13 -13.87 9.03
N THR A 78 -7.41 -13.79 9.38
CA THR A 78 -8.51 -13.52 8.44
C THR A 78 -9.34 -12.33 8.93
N PRO A 79 -8.77 -11.11 8.98
CA PRO A 79 -9.51 -9.93 9.43
C PRO A 79 -10.69 -9.63 8.51
N THR A 80 -11.65 -8.85 8.96
CA THR A 80 -12.72 -8.38 8.06
C THR A 80 -12.15 -7.38 7.04
N LEU A 81 -12.62 -7.47 5.80
CA LEU A 81 -12.22 -6.56 4.74
C LEU A 81 -12.57 -5.11 5.09
N GLY A 82 -13.75 -4.91 5.68
CA GLY A 82 -14.20 -3.59 6.12
C GLY A 82 -13.25 -2.91 7.11
N GLU A 83 -12.82 -3.63 8.16
CA GLU A 83 -11.89 -3.10 9.16
C GLU A 83 -10.52 -2.74 8.59
N VAL A 84 -9.93 -3.61 7.78
CA VAL A 84 -8.59 -3.34 7.20
C VAL A 84 -8.63 -2.25 6.13
N ARG A 85 -9.75 -2.13 5.38
CA ARG A 85 -9.95 -1.01 4.43
C ARG A 85 -10.09 0.33 5.16
N ALA A 86 -10.83 0.37 6.26
CA ALA A 86 -10.95 1.57 7.08
C ALA A 86 -9.58 2.02 7.62
N ALA A 87 -8.83 1.11 8.23
CA ALA A 87 -7.49 1.40 8.72
C ALA A 87 -6.53 1.83 7.59
N TRP A 88 -6.60 1.18 6.43
CA TRP A 88 -5.82 1.57 5.25
C TRP A 88 -6.17 2.99 4.79
N ALA A 89 -7.46 3.33 4.72
CA ALA A 89 -7.91 4.66 4.30
C ALA A 89 -7.41 5.76 5.26
N GLU A 90 -7.58 5.56 6.57
CA GLU A 90 -7.12 6.52 7.58
C GLU A 90 -5.59 6.71 7.56
N ILE A 91 -4.83 5.63 7.41
CA ILE A 91 -3.36 5.68 7.32
C ILE A 91 -2.90 6.40 6.04
N THR A 92 -3.51 6.09 4.90
CA THR A 92 -3.13 6.73 3.63
C THR A 92 -3.52 8.19 3.61
N GLU A 93 -4.69 8.57 4.16
CA GLU A 93 -5.11 9.97 4.32
C GLU A 93 -4.14 10.74 5.23
N ALA A 94 -3.75 10.17 6.37
CA ALA A 94 -2.80 10.79 7.29
C ALA A 94 -1.40 11.00 6.65
N ALA A 95 -1.04 10.22 5.65
CA ALA A 95 0.25 10.35 4.94
C ALA A 95 0.23 11.48 3.86
N GLU A 96 -0.96 11.88 3.37
CA GLU A 96 -1.10 12.80 2.24
C GLU A 96 -0.42 14.17 2.44
N PRO A 97 -0.54 14.87 3.59
CA PRO A 97 0.11 16.16 3.77
C PRO A 97 1.64 16.07 3.65
N TRP A 98 2.21 14.99 4.15
CA TRP A 98 3.65 14.75 4.01
C TRP A 98 4.04 14.47 2.56
N LEU A 99 3.30 13.61 1.86
CA LEU A 99 3.54 13.29 0.46
C LEU A 99 3.42 14.52 -0.45
N ASP A 100 2.40 15.37 -0.24
CA ASP A 100 2.17 16.59 -1.02
C ASP A 100 3.30 17.61 -0.90
N SER A 101 4.00 17.62 0.22
CA SER A 101 5.09 18.56 0.47
C SER A 101 6.45 18.11 -0.08
N ARG A 102 6.53 16.94 -0.73
CA ARG A 102 7.83 16.39 -1.19
C ARG A 102 8.31 17.03 -2.48
N THR A 103 9.58 17.38 -2.47
CA THR A 103 10.36 17.84 -3.64
C THR A 103 11.40 16.77 -4.01
N SER A 104 12.00 16.87 -5.20
CA SER A 104 13.07 15.96 -5.64
C SER A 104 14.25 15.97 -4.67
N SER A 105 14.58 17.11 -4.09
CA SER A 105 15.65 17.22 -3.06
C SER A 105 15.31 16.50 -1.77
N ASP A 106 14.02 16.51 -1.36
CA ASP A 106 13.56 15.73 -0.19
C ASP A 106 13.65 14.23 -0.45
N LEU A 107 13.32 13.81 -1.67
CA LEU A 107 13.26 12.40 -2.02
C LEU A 107 14.63 11.72 -2.10
N VAL A 108 15.69 12.44 -2.37
CA VAL A 108 17.07 11.92 -2.31
C VAL A 108 17.67 12.00 -0.90
N ALA A 109 17.00 12.66 0.05
CA ALA A 109 17.45 12.72 1.42
C ALA A 109 17.34 11.35 2.11
N LYS A 110 18.31 11.08 3.01
CA LYS A 110 18.29 9.85 3.83
C LYS A 110 17.23 9.92 4.90
N VAL A 111 16.53 8.82 5.07
CA VAL A 111 15.61 8.62 6.20
C VAL A 111 16.40 8.63 7.50
N VAL A 112 16.04 9.51 8.43
CA VAL A 112 16.67 9.59 9.76
C VAL A 112 15.86 8.77 10.77
N ARG A 113 16.53 7.87 11.48
CA ARG A 113 15.92 7.04 12.53
C ARG A 113 16.75 7.15 13.81
N ASN A 114 16.09 7.50 14.92
CA ASN A 114 16.77 7.68 16.21
C ASN A 114 17.99 8.61 16.11
N GLY A 115 17.84 9.72 15.36
CA GLY A 115 18.89 10.70 15.16
C GLY A 115 20.03 10.26 14.21
N LYS A 116 19.94 9.08 13.59
CA LYS A 116 20.97 8.56 12.68
C LYS A 116 20.42 8.35 11.27
N PRO A 117 21.17 8.74 10.22
CA PRO A 117 20.78 8.47 8.84
C PRO A 117 20.80 6.96 8.57
N SER A 118 19.71 6.46 7.98
CA SER A 118 19.59 5.07 7.53
C SER A 118 20.24 4.87 6.15
N ARG A 119 20.25 3.62 5.68
CA ARG A 119 20.62 3.30 4.30
C ARG A 119 19.58 3.68 3.25
N TYR A 120 18.35 4.00 3.67
CA TYR A 120 17.22 4.30 2.78
C TYR A 120 17.12 5.81 2.52
N ILE A 121 16.71 6.17 1.30
CA ILE A 121 16.25 7.49 0.93
C ILE A 121 14.72 7.48 0.77
N TYR A 122 14.07 8.63 0.95
CA TYR A 122 12.60 8.70 0.91
C TYR A 122 12.01 8.27 -0.44
N GLY A 123 12.60 8.67 -1.55
CA GLY A 123 12.15 8.24 -2.88
C GLY A 123 12.17 6.72 -3.05
N SER A 124 13.18 6.03 -2.51
CA SER A 124 13.24 4.57 -2.53
C SER A 124 12.15 3.91 -1.68
N LEU A 125 11.68 4.57 -0.61
CA LEU A 125 10.54 4.06 0.17
C LEU A 125 9.24 4.16 -0.64
N ILE A 126 9.03 5.25 -1.39
CA ILE A 126 7.88 5.40 -2.27
C ILE A 126 7.91 4.34 -3.37
N LEU A 127 9.04 4.14 -4.05
CA LEU A 127 9.18 3.09 -5.07
C LEU A 127 8.91 1.69 -4.49
N ARG A 128 9.47 1.39 -3.30
CA ARG A 128 9.18 0.12 -2.62
C ARG A 128 7.70 -0.07 -2.34
N MET A 129 7.00 1.01 -1.96
CA MET A 129 5.57 0.94 -1.71
C MET A 129 4.79 0.66 -3.00
N ILE A 130 5.12 1.37 -4.09
CA ILE A 130 4.52 1.14 -5.41
C ILE A 130 4.69 -0.34 -5.82
N TYR A 131 5.91 -0.87 -5.77
CA TYR A 131 6.16 -2.27 -6.16
C TYR A 131 5.49 -3.27 -5.22
N HIS A 132 5.36 -2.95 -3.93
CA HIS A 132 4.69 -3.79 -2.95
C HIS A 132 3.18 -3.88 -3.22
N TYR A 133 2.55 -2.76 -3.59
CA TYR A 133 1.16 -2.77 -4.04
C TYR A 133 0.97 -3.65 -5.28
N TRP A 134 1.81 -3.50 -6.31
CA TRP A 134 1.71 -4.30 -7.52
C TRP A 134 1.94 -5.78 -7.26
N TYR A 135 2.86 -6.12 -6.34
CA TYR A 135 3.07 -7.49 -5.89
C TYR A 135 1.78 -8.10 -5.31
N HIS A 136 1.14 -7.42 -4.36
CA HIS A 136 -0.10 -7.89 -3.75
C HIS A 136 -1.32 -7.73 -4.67
N THR A 137 -1.35 -6.79 -5.59
CA THR A 137 -2.38 -6.72 -6.63
C THR A 137 -2.37 -8.02 -7.46
N GLY A 138 -1.22 -8.45 -7.94
CA GLY A 138 -1.08 -9.70 -8.67
C GLY A 138 -1.48 -10.93 -7.83
N GLU A 139 -1.03 -10.98 -6.58
CA GLU A 139 -1.42 -12.05 -5.65
C GLU A 139 -2.93 -12.09 -5.42
N ASN A 140 -3.57 -10.94 -5.17
CA ASN A 140 -5.01 -10.85 -4.98
C ASN A 140 -5.78 -11.28 -6.24
N MET A 141 -5.30 -10.94 -7.44
CA MET A 141 -5.91 -11.41 -8.68
C MET A 141 -5.82 -12.93 -8.82
N ALA A 142 -4.68 -13.53 -8.50
CA ALA A 142 -4.50 -14.98 -8.52
C ALA A 142 -5.44 -15.68 -7.50
N ILE A 143 -5.61 -15.10 -6.31
CA ILE A 143 -6.56 -15.61 -5.30
C ILE A 143 -7.99 -15.52 -5.85
N ARG A 144 -8.39 -14.39 -6.41
CA ARG A 144 -9.74 -14.20 -6.98
C ARG A 144 -10.02 -15.19 -8.10
N GLN A 145 -9.07 -15.42 -9.01
CA GLN A 145 -9.19 -16.44 -10.06
C GLN A 145 -9.37 -17.83 -9.47
N SER A 146 -8.60 -18.17 -8.44
CA SER A 146 -8.70 -19.47 -7.75
C SER A 146 -10.03 -19.64 -7.02
N LEU A 147 -10.71 -18.55 -6.66
CA LEU A 147 -12.06 -18.54 -6.08
C LEU A 147 -13.18 -18.58 -7.13
N GLY A 148 -12.84 -18.55 -8.43
CA GLY A 148 -13.78 -18.61 -9.53
C GLY A 148 -14.34 -17.27 -10.00
N HIS A 149 -13.74 -16.15 -9.61
CA HIS A 149 -14.11 -14.83 -10.11
C HIS A 149 -13.69 -14.70 -11.58
N VAL A 150 -14.57 -14.23 -12.45
CA VAL A 150 -14.34 -14.19 -13.91
C VAL A 150 -14.18 -12.76 -14.46
N GLU A 151 -14.90 -11.80 -13.90
CA GLU A 151 -14.84 -10.40 -14.36
C GLU A 151 -13.84 -9.61 -13.51
N LEU A 152 -12.56 -9.88 -13.71
CA LEU A 152 -11.50 -9.17 -13.01
C LEU A 152 -11.08 -7.92 -13.79
N PRO A 153 -10.69 -6.83 -13.11
CA PRO A 153 -10.20 -5.63 -13.78
C PRO A 153 -8.94 -5.94 -14.61
N GLU A 154 -8.83 -5.28 -15.76
CA GLU A 154 -7.61 -5.31 -16.54
C GLU A 154 -6.40 -4.84 -15.73
N PHE A 155 -5.23 -5.37 -16.09
CA PHE A 155 -3.97 -4.90 -15.55
C PHE A 155 -3.76 -3.44 -15.95
N VAL A 156 -3.57 -2.55 -15.05
CA VAL A 156 -3.40 -1.11 -15.25
C VAL A 156 -4.60 -0.43 -15.94
N GLY A 157 -5.26 0.44 -15.23
CA GLY A 157 -6.30 1.33 -15.77
C GLY A 157 -5.71 2.49 -16.59
N ASP A 158 -6.36 3.64 -16.54
CA ASP A 158 -5.97 4.82 -17.32
C ASP A 158 -4.70 5.52 -16.76
N ILE A 159 -3.55 4.87 -16.91
CA ILE A 159 -2.26 5.44 -16.47
C ILE A 159 -1.91 6.71 -17.27
N ASP A 160 -2.26 6.78 -18.54
CA ASP A 160 -1.93 7.92 -19.41
C ASP A 160 -2.74 9.17 -19.04
N GLY A 161 -3.99 9.01 -18.59
CA GLY A 161 -4.82 10.11 -18.10
C GLY A 161 -4.53 10.52 -16.66
N GLU A 162 -4.30 9.56 -15.77
CA GLU A 162 -4.24 9.81 -14.31
C GLU A 162 -2.82 10.01 -13.77
N ALA A 163 -1.85 9.26 -14.26
CA ALA A 163 -0.47 9.30 -13.80
C ALA A 163 0.52 9.12 -14.95
N PRO A 164 0.44 9.94 -16.02
CA PRO A 164 1.34 9.82 -17.15
C PRO A 164 2.79 10.02 -16.73
N TYR A 165 3.71 9.43 -17.48
CA TYR A 165 5.12 9.74 -17.30
C TYR A 165 5.35 11.26 -17.46
N LYS A 166 5.93 11.86 -16.43
CA LYS A 166 6.34 13.26 -16.44
C LYS A 166 7.83 13.33 -16.08
N PRO A 167 8.67 13.84 -16.98
CA PRO A 167 10.03 14.20 -16.60
C PRO A 167 9.98 15.32 -15.55
N GLU A 168 10.98 15.39 -14.69
CA GLU A 168 11.19 16.52 -13.77
C GLU A 168 11.61 17.78 -14.53
#